data_20ae6e09e6577cf32fc3c5871c2079fc
#
_entry.id   20ae6e09e6577cf32fc3c5871c2079fc
#
_cell.length_a   1.000
_cell.length_b   1.000
_cell.length_c   1.000
_cell.angle_alpha   90.00
_cell.angle_beta   90.00
_cell.angle_gamma   90.00
#
_symmetry.space_group_name_H-M   'P 1'
#
loop_
_entity.id
_entity.type
_entity.pdbx_description
1 polymer ?
#
loop_
_entity_poly.entity_id
_entity_poly.type
_entity_poly.pdbx_seq_one_letter_code
_entity_poly.pdbx_strand_id
1 'polypeptide(L)'
;MRRRAFSFAVFLAFAVAGQTISSQAVSDRPADVRTAFARAQHLKHGINASEWFAQSANDYSAARTNRYTDAADVALMAKLGFDNVRLSIDATPLEGWPHGADGLNSEFLGRLDKAVDAMLANGLAVTIDLHPESSYKEKVRTTSEGVDRLVMLWRRLAAHYATRDPERVFFEIMNEPEVSDPYRWAGIQARVAAAIREAAPRNTIIATGPNYSDIQDLLTQQPLADGNVIYNFHFYDPHEFTHQGAGWGSAWWSYTHGIPYPATESSMPDLVKEVPDAATRFQLERYWLDHWDAHRIRLTIDEAAAWGKTNNVPLICNEFGVYREHADEQSRMNWIRDVRTAFEADGIGWAMWDYRGGFGVVWKDDGQPAKVDEKVVEALGLAK
;
A
#
# COMPACT_ATOMS: atom_id res chain seq x y z
N MET A 1 -18.90 57.87 41.86
CA MET A 1 -17.96 56.76 42.00
C MET A 1 -18.06 55.84 40.76
N ARG A 2 -17.17 55.96 39.83
CA ARG A 2 -17.16 55.13 38.62
C ARG A 2 -16.13 54.01 38.83
N ARG A 3 -16.55 52.76 38.86
CA ARG A 3 -15.63 51.59 38.88
C ARG A 3 -15.27 51.24 37.44
N ARG A 4 -13.96 51.30 37.14
CA ARG A 4 -13.37 50.79 35.91
C ARG A 4 -13.09 49.28 36.09
N ALA A 5 -13.66 48.46 35.22
CA ALA A 5 -13.32 47.05 35.09
C ALA A 5 -12.07 46.93 34.17
N PHE A 6 -11.02 46.30 34.63
CA PHE A 6 -9.85 45.88 33.80
C PHE A 6 -10.09 44.46 33.36
N SER A 7 -10.24 44.26 32.07
CA SER A 7 -10.21 42.92 31.45
C SER A 7 -8.76 42.56 31.16
N PHE A 8 -8.27 41.50 31.81
CA PHE A 8 -7.02 40.87 31.42
C PHE A 8 -7.32 39.82 30.37
N ALA A 9 -6.85 40.01 29.13
CA ALA A 9 -6.81 39.00 28.11
C ALA A 9 -5.54 38.19 28.26
N VAL A 10 -5.66 36.93 28.65
CA VAL A 10 -4.55 35.98 28.67
C VAL A 10 -4.47 35.35 27.26
N PHE A 11 -3.46 35.73 26.51
CA PHE A 11 -3.08 35.03 25.27
C PHE A 11 -2.29 33.77 25.64
N LEU A 12 -2.91 32.59 25.54
CA LEU A 12 -2.17 31.33 25.53
C LEU A 12 -1.61 31.13 24.12
N ALA A 13 -0.31 31.33 23.97
CA ALA A 13 0.40 30.89 22.79
C ALA A 13 0.64 29.37 22.87
N PHE A 14 -0.06 28.59 22.08
CA PHE A 14 0.29 27.19 21.85
C PHE A 14 1.54 27.15 20.97
N ALA A 15 2.67 26.84 21.57
CA ALA A 15 3.87 26.48 20.85
C ALA A 15 3.69 25.03 20.34
N VAL A 16 3.48 24.87 19.05
CA VAL A 16 3.60 23.57 18.38
C VAL A 16 5.08 23.20 18.41
N ALA A 17 5.48 22.42 19.39
CA ALA A 17 6.79 21.82 19.43
C ALA A 17 6.83 20.69 18.41
N GLY A 18 7.32 20.97 17.22
CA GLY A 18 7.77 19.93 16.29
C GLY A 18 8.84 19.10 16.98
N GLN A 19 8.52 17.87 17.39
CA GLN A 19 9.50 16.94 17.94
C GLN A 19 10.45 16.51 16.83
N THR A 20 11.57 17.20 16.70
CA THR A 20 12.74 16.67 16.00
C THR A 20 13.20 15.44 16.77
N ILE A 21 13.07 14.26 16.18
CA ILE A 21 13.66 13.03 16.70
C ILE A 21 15.16 13.32 16.90
N SER A 22 15.63 13.28 18.16
CA SER A 22 17.01 13.61 18.45
C SER A 22 17.93 12.57 17.80
N SER A 23 19.05 13.01 17.23
CA SER A 23 20.06 12.14 16.61
C SER A 23 20.54 11.02 17.57
N GLN A 24 20.46 11.24 18.86
CA GLN A 24 20.80 10.29 19.91
C GLN A 24 19.80 9.13 20.00
N ALA A 25 18.49 9.37 19.83
CA ALA A 25 17.47 8.31 19.82
C ALA A 25 17.62 7.36 18.61
N VAL A 26 18.20 7.85 17.49
CA VAL A 26 18.51 7.02 16.32
C VAL A 26 19.75 6.16 16.55
N SER A 27 20.77 6.65 17.28
CA SER A 27 22.01 5.91 17.56
C SER A 27 21.80 4.72 18.50
N ASP A 28 20.77 4.75 19.34
CA ASP A 28 20.52 3.72 20.37
C ASP A 28 19.73 2.51 19.85
N ARG A 29 19.25 2.56 18.60
CA ARG A 29 18.58 1.42 17.98
C ARG A 29 19.57 0.31 17.60
N PRO A 30 19.17 -0.99 17.65
CA PRO A 30 19.95 -2.07 17.05
C PRO A 30 20.29 -1.80 15.58
N ALA A 31 21.41 -2.34 15.10
CA ALA A 31 21.94 -2.02 13.76
C ALA A 31 20.97 -2.41 12.62
N ASP A 32 20.27 -3.52 12.76
CA ASP A 32 19.26 -4.01 11.82
C ASP A 32 18.01 -3.10 11.79
N VAL A 33 17.53 -2.67 12.96
CA VAL A 33 16.43 -1.70 13.06
C VAL A 33 16.81 -0.36 12.42
N ARG A 34 18.04 0.13 12.64
CA ARG A 34 18.54 1.35 11.97
C ARG A 34 18.54 1.20 10.45
N THR A 35 18.92 0.01 9.96
CA THR A 35 18.89 -0.31 8.53
C THR A 35 17.48 -0.21 7.97
N ALA A 36 16.46 -0.79 8.65
CA ALA A 36 15.08 -0.71 8.22
C ALA A 36 14.58 0.75 8.14
N PHE A 37 14.86 1.58 9.16
CA PHE A 37 14.49 3.00 9.14
C PHE A 37 15.20 3.80 8.04
N ALA A 38 16.49 3.52 7.78
CA ALA A 38 17.24 4.18 6.72
C ALA A 38 16.67 3.82 5.34
N ARG A 39 16.35 2.54 5.13
CA ARG A 39 15.82 2.04 3.86
C ARG A 39 14.37 2.45 3.61
N ALA A 40 13.56 2.60 4.64
CA ALA A 40 12.22 3.16 4.52
C ALA A 40 12.23 4.58 3.89
N GLN A 41 13.37 5.30 3.94
CA GLN A 41 13.50 6.59 3.26
C GLN A 41 13.53 6.49 1.72
N HIS A 42 13.72 5.31 1.15
CA HIS A 42 13.60 5.04 -0.29
C HIS A 42 12.17 4.68 -0.71
N LEU A 43 11.22 4.63 0.23
CA LEU A 43 9.83 4.24 0.01
C LEU A 43 8.85 5.34 0.44
N LYS A 44 9.17 6.61 0.15
CA LYS A 44 8.35 7.75 0.57
C LYS A 44 7.15 7.97 -0.33
N HIS A 45 7.36 7.95 -1.64
CA HIS A 45 6.38 8.33 -2.65
C HIS A 45 6.32 7.23 -3.71
N GLY A 46 5.53 6.20 -3.44
CA GLY A 46 5.46 5.01 -4.28
C GLY A 46 4.25 4.99 -5.21
N ILE A 47 4.35 4.09 -6.18
CA ILE A 47 3.28 3.75 -7.10
C ILE A 47 3.19 2.22 -7.25
N ASN A 48 1.98 1.69 -7.27
CA ASN A 48 1.77 0.27 -7.57
C ASN A 48 1.76 0.03 -9.08
N ALA A 49 2.62 -0.88 -9.56
CA ALA A 49 2.55 -1.44 -10.90
C ALA A 49 1.66 -2.70 -10.86
N SER A 50 0.37 -2.46 -10.59
CA SER A 50 -0.66 -3.49 -10.51
C SER A 50 -0.94 -4.12 -11.87
N GLU A 51 -1.62 -5.26 -11.89
CA GLU A 51 -2.13 -5.93 -13.09
C GLU A 51 -1.07 -6.23 -14.18
N TRP A 52 0.19 -5.93 -13.94
CA TRP A 52 1.27 -6.22 -14.88
C TRP A 52 1.73 -7.67 -14.78
N PHE A 53 2.13 -8.09 -13.60
CA PHE A 53 2.59 -9.46 -13.30
C PHE A 53 1.71 -10.19 -12.27
N ALA A 54 0.61 -9.57 -11.86
CA ALA A 54 -0.45 -10.14 -11.03
C ALA A 54 -1.81 -9.68 -11.55
N GLN A 55 -2.91 -10.26 -11.07
CA GLN A 55 -4.30 -9.80 -11.32
C GLN A 55 -4.64 -9.63 -12.81
N SER A 56 -4.00 -10.36 -13.72
CA SER A 56 -4.11 -10.18 -15.15
C SER A 56 -5.06 -11.18 -15.84
N ALA A 57 -6.10 -11.65 -15.14
CA ALA A 57 -7.04 -12.65 -15.63
C ALA A 57 -6.35 -13.91 -16.20
N ASN A 58 -5.21 -14.31 -15.62
CA ASN A 58 -4.35 -15.43 -16.03
C ASN A 58 -3.65 -15.27 -17.39
N ASP A 59 -3.66 -14.09 -18.00
CA ASP A 59 -2.81 -13.80 -19.16
C ASP A 59 -1.48 -13.15 -18.75
N TYR A 60 -0.47 -13.98 -18.54
CA TYR A 60 0.92 -13.58 -18.27
C TYR A 60 1.83 -13.77 -19.49
N SER A 61 1.27 -13.79 -20.69
CA SER A 61 2.05 -13.92 -21.93
C SER A 61 3.02 -12.75 -22.15
N ALA A 62 4.08 -13.00 -22.90
CA ALA A 62 5.01 -11.95 -23.30
C ALA A 62 4.30 -10.86 -24.15
N ALA A 63 3.31 -11.25 -24.94
CA ALA A 63 2.55 -10.30 -25.74
C ALA A 63 1.81 -9.28 -24.89
N ARG A 64 1.17 -9.72 -23.78
CA ARG A 64 0.49 -8.83 -22.85
C ARG A 64 1.49 -8.04 -21.98
N THR A 65 2.41 -8.71 -21.31
CA THR A 65 3.31 -8.06 -20.36
C THR A 65 4.19 -6.97 -20.99
N ASN A 66 4.58 -7.14 -22.28
CA ASN A 66 5.38 -6.13 -23.00
C ASN A 66 4.54 -4.92 -23.48
N ARG A 67 3.21 -4.99 -23.45
CA ARG A 67 2.31 -3.93 -23.92
C ARG A 67 1.57 -3.24 -22.78
N TYR A 68 1.38 -3.93 -21.65
CA TYR A 68 0.65 -3.42 -20.51
C TYR A 68 1.41 -2.25 -19.86
N THR A 69 2.65 -2.48 -19.44
CA THR A 69 3.58 -1.47 -18.92
C THR A 69 4.91 -1.65 -19.62
N ASP A 70 5.53 -0.57 -20.07
CA ASP A 70 6.78 -0.58 -20.82
C ASP A 70 7.87 0.32 -20.20
N ALA A 71 9.04 0.40 -20.84
CA ALA A 71 10.16 1.21 -20.35
C ALA A 71 9.84 2.72 -20.30
N ALA A 72 8.95 3.21 -21.19
CA ALA A 72 8.55 4.62 -21.17
C ALA A 72 7.65 4.90 -19.95
N ASP A 73 6.80 3.95 -19.55
CA ASP A 73 5.99 4.06 -18.34
C ASP A 73 6.87 4.12 -17.09
N VAL A 74 7.90 3.25 -16.99
CA VAL A 74 8.84 3.25 -15.87
C VAL A 74 9.60 4.57 -15.79
N ALA A 75 10.06 5.10 -16.93
CA ALA A 75 10.68 6.42 -16.98
C ALA A 75 9.70 7.54 -16.60
N LEU A 76 8.42 7.42 -16.97
CA LEU A 76 7.38 8.37 -16.59
C LEU A 76 7.12 8.35 -15.08
N MET A 77 7.05 7.16 -14.44
CA MET A 77 6.91 7.06 -12.98
C MET A 77 8.01 7.86 -12.26
N ALA A 78 9.28 7.67 -12.65
CA ALA A 78 10.39 8.43 -12.08
C ALA A 78 10.27 9.95 -12.36
N LYS A 79 9.89 10.33 -13.59
CA LYS A 79 9.69 11.73 -13.98
C LYS A 79 8.58 12.42 -13.21
N LEU A 80 7.51 11.70 -12.85
CA LEU A 80 6.40 12.22 -12.05
C LEU A 80 6.78 12.42 -10.58
N GLY A 81 7.97 11.99 -10.14
CA GLY A 81 8.47 12.21 -8.79
C GLY A 81 8.25 11.04 -7.83
N PHE A 82 7.83 9.87 -8.33
CA PHE A 82 7.85 8.65 -7.53
C PHE A 82 9.29 8.23 -7.25
N ASP A 83 9.55 7.72 -6.07
CA ASP A 83 10.88 7.22 -5.66
C ASP A 83 10.92 5.69 -5.57
N ASN A 84 9.76 5.03 -5.61
CA ASN A 84 9.66 3.57 -5.58
C ASN A 84 8.45 3.05 -6.36
N VAL A 85 8.57 1.77 -6.75
CA VAL A 85 7.48 1.00 -7.37
C VAL A 85 7.22 -0.26 -6.55
N ARG A 86 5.97 -0.47 -6.16
CA ARG A 86 5.51 -1.77 -5.66
C ARG A 86 5.08 -2.61 -6.86
N LEU A 87 5.84 -3.67 -7.14
CA LEU A 87 5.63 -4.57 -8.26
C LEU A 87 4.89 -5.81 -7.79
N SER A 88 3.59 -5.86 -8.10
CA SER A 88 2.72 -6.99 -7.75
C SER A 88 3.01 -8.20 -8.65
N ILE A 89 3.24 -9.38 -8.04
CA ILE A 89 3.66 -10.61 -8.74
C ILE A 89 2.80 -11.79 -8.30
N ASP A 90 2.14 -12.45 -9.25
CA ASP A 90 1.39 -13.67 -8.96
C ASP A 90 2.36 -14.86 -8.75
N ALA A 91 2.08 -15.65 -7.73
CA ALA A 91 2.84 -16.85 -7.39
C ALA A 91 2.72 -17.95 -8.44
N THR A 92 1.54 -18.11 -9.04
CA THR A 92 1.23 -19.23 -9.94
C THR A 92 2.10 -19.26 -11.19
N PRO A 93 2.27 -18.16 -11.96
CA PRO A 93 3.16 -18.15 -13.10
C PRO A 93 4.65 -18.30 -12.73
N LEU A 94 5.06 -17.83 -11.56
CA LEU A 94 6.43 -18.04 -11.06
C LEU A 94 6.78 -19.51 -10.86
N GLU A 95 5.84 -20.33 -10.42
CA GLU A 95 6.02 -21.74 -10.17
C GLU A 95 5.70 -22.63 -11.38
N GLY A 96 5.30 -22.00 -12.51
CA GLY A 96 4.96 -22.67 -13.76
C GLY A 96 6.20 -23.18 -14.53
N TRP A 97 5.95 -24.01 -15.54
CA TRP A 97 6.98 -24.48 -16.49
C TRP A 97 7.22 -23.45 -17.60
N PRO A 98 8.43 -23.28 -18.18
CA PRO A 98 9.68 -24.04 -17.92
C PRO A 98 10.44 -23.51 -16.70
N HIS A 99 11.05 -24.41 -15.93
CA HIS A 99 11.85 -24.06 -14.75
C HIS A 99 13.30 -23.72 -15.13
N GLY A 100 13.83 -22.65 -14.54
CA GLY A 100 15.27 -22.36 -14.49
C GLY A 100 16.01 -23.19 -13.44
N ALA A 101 17.29 -22.93 -13.27
CA ALA A 101 18.14 -23.60 -12.28
C ALA A 101 17.69 -23.36 -10.82
N ASP A 102 17.04 -22.24 -10.57
CA ASP A 102 16.43 -21.85 -9.29
C ASP A 102 15.08 -22.52 -9.00
N GLY A 103 14.53 -23.27 -9.98
CA GLY A 103 13.24 -23.93 -9.89
C GLY A 103 12.03 -22.99 -10.05
N LEU A 104 12.25 -21.76 -10.53
CA LEU A 104 11.23 -20.81 -10.93
C LEU A 104 11.02 -20.81 -12.45
N ASN A 105 9.90 -20.30 -12.93
CA ASN A 105 9.65 -20.15 -14.37
C ASN A 105 10.62 -19.15 -14.98
N SER A 106 11.55 -19.65 -15.80
CA SER A 106 12.65 -18.86 -16.36
C SER A 106 12.18 -17.76 -17.35
N GLU A 107 11.08 -17.99 -18.08
CA GLU A 107 10.55 -17.01 -19.03
C GLU A 107 9.81 -15.88 -18.30
N PHE A 108 8.99 -16.23 -17.31
CA PHE A 108 8.27 -15.25 -16.50
C PHE A 108 9.26 -14.41 -15.66
N LEU A 109 10.22 -15.07 -15.00
CA LEU A 109 11.27 -14.43 -14.21
C LEU A 109 12.17 -13.52 -15.06
N GLY A 110 12.51 -13.92 -16.27
CA GLY A 110 13.29 -13.08 -17.18
C GLY A 110 12.57 -11.79 -17.63
N ARG A 111 11.23 -11.79 -17.64
CA ARG A 111 10.46 -10.54 -17.86
C ARG A 111 10.39 -9.68 -16.60
N LEU A 112 10.25 -10.30 -15.43
CA LEU A 112 10.34 -9.61 -14.14
C LEU A 112 11.71 -8.94 -13.97
N ASP A 113 12.79 -9.64 -14.26
CA ASP A 113 14.15 -9.09 -14.19
C ASP A 113 14.29 -7.82 -15.03
N LYS A 114 13.79 -7.83 -16.25
CA LYS A 114 13.79 -6.64 -17.11
C LYS A 114 13.02 -5.48 -16.52
N ALA A 115 11.87 -5.74 -15.90
CA ALA A 115 11.08 -4.71 -15.24
C ALA A 115 11.82 -4.14 -14.01
N VAL A 116 12.34 -5.00 -13.15
CA VAL A 116 13.12 -4.62 -11.95
C VAL A 116 14.37 -3.83 -12.35
N ASP A 117 15.13 -4.31 -13.33
CA ASP A 117 16.35 -3.64 -13.80
C ASP A 117 16.03 -2.27 -14.44
N ALA A 118 14.91 -2.14 -15.16
CA ALA A 118 14.45 -0.86 -15.69
C ALA A 118 14.07 0.14 -14.58
N MET A 119 13.38 -0.30 -13.53
CA MET A 119 13.05 0.53 -12.37
C MET A 119 14.29 1.02 -11.65
N LEU A 120 15.24 0.12 -11.35
CA LEU A 120 16.51 0.46 -10.71
C LEU A 120 17.36 1.42 -11.56
N ALA A 121 17.40 1.22 -12.89
CA ALA A 121 18.10 2.10 -13.82
C ALA A 121 17.51 3.51 -13.89
N ASN A 122 16.20 3.67 -13.62
CA ASN A 122 15.55 4.97 -13.50
C ASN A 122 15.61 5.56 -12.07
N GLY A 123 16.39 4.96 -11.16
CA GLY A 123 16.59 5.46 -9.80
C GLY A 123 15.45 5.11 -8.82
N LEU A 124 14.50 4.28 -9.24
CA LEU A 124 13.37 3.84 -8.40
C LEU A 124 13.82 2.67 -7.51
N ALA A 125 13.37 2.65 -6.26
CA ALA A 125 13.41 1.44 -5.45
C ALA A 125 12.26 0.49 -5.87
N VAL A 126 12.41 -0.80 -5.57
CA VAL A 126 11.44 -1.81 -5.99
C VAL A 126 11.04 -2.68 -4.81
N THR A 127 9.75 -2.73 -4.54
CA THR A 127 9.17 -3.75 -3.67
C THR A 127 8.70 -4.91 -4.53
N ILE A 128 9.28 -6.08 -4.31
CA ILE A 128 8.81 -7.35 -4.86
C ILE A 128 7.66 -7.80 -3.96
N ASP A 129 6.45 -7.57 -4.42
CA ASP A 129 5.21 -7.91 -3.71
C ASP A 129 4.65 -9.23 -4.22
N LEU A 130 4.62 -10.26 -3.38
CA LEU A 130 3.93 -11.49 -3.74
C LEU A 130 2.42 -11.28 -3.61
N HIS A 131 1.74 -11.21 -4.75
CA HIS A 131 0.33 -10.83 -4.89
C HIS A 131 -0.49 -11.97 -5.53
N PRO A 132 -0.64 -13.12 -4.85
CA PRO A 132 -1.29 -14.27 -5.43
C PRO A 132 -2.82 -14.14 -5.42
N GLU A 133 -3.46 -14.86 -6.31
CA GLU A 133 -4.91 -15.01 -6.33
C GLU A 133 -5.46 -15.68 -5.04
N SER A 134 -6.73 -15.39 -4.69
CA SER A 134 -7.37 -15.92 -3.48
C SER A 134 -7.32 -17.46 -3.37
N SER A 135 -7.31 -18.17 -4.49
CA SER A 135 -7.17 -19.64 -4.49
C SER A 135 -5.80 -20.15 -3.97
N TYR A 136 -4.73 -19.38 -4.16
CA TYR A 136 -3.42 -19.65 -3.58
C TYR A 136 -3.43 -19.31 -2.08
N LYS A 137 -3.95 -18.14 -1.72
CA LYS A 137 -4.08 -17.70 -0.32
C LYS A 137 -4.91 -18.66 0.50
N GLU A 138 -5.98 -19.23 -0.06
CA GLU A 138 -6.79 -20.26 0.61
C GLU A 138 -5.97 -21.48 1.03
N LYS A 139 -5.07 -21.98 0.17
CA LYS A 139 -4.18 -23.09 0.52
C LYS A 139 -3.21 -22.72 1.64
N VAL A 140 -2.64 -21.51 1.61
CA VAL A 140 -1.79 -21.00 2.68
C VAL A 140 -2.57 -20.89 3.99
N ARG A 141 -3.80 -20.39 3.93
CA ARG A 141 -4.68 -20.25 5.09
C ARG A 141 -5.09 -21.59 5.70
N THR A 142 -5.33 -22.62 4.88
CA THR A 142 -6.01 -23.84 5.34
C THR A 142 -5.11 -25.05 5.49
N THR A 143 -3.93 -25.08 4.86
CA THR A 143 -3.06 -26.27 4.83
C THR A 143 -1.61 -25.96 5.20
N SER A 144 -0.91 -26.95 5.76
CA SER A 144 0.53 -26.87 6.00
C SER A 144 1.33 -26.91 4.70
N GLU A 145 0.84 -27.68 3.71
CA GLU A 145 1.45 -27.77 2.37
C GLU A 145 1.47 -26.40 1.66
N GLY A 146 0.37 -25.65 1.73
CA GLY A 146 0.31 -24.28 1.20
C GLY A 146 1.32 -23.34 1.85
N VAL A 147 1.51 -23.47 3.18
CA VAL A 147 2.54 -22.71 3.89
C VAL A 147 3.95 -23.12 3.46
N ASP A 148 4.23 -24.43 3.36
CA ASP A 148 5.54 -24.95 2.95
C ASP A 148 5.89 -24.51 1.51
N ARG A 149 4.88 -24.48 0.63
CA ARG A 149 4.99 -23.98 -0.74
C ARG A 149 5.36 -22.49 -0.76
N LEU A 150 4.68 -21.65 0.02
CA LEU A 150 4.98 -20.23 0.16
C LEU A 150 6.41 -19.98 0.66
N VAL A 151 6.82 -20.71 1.70
CA VAL A 151 8.19 -20.65 2.24
C VAL A 151 9.24 -21.02 1.19
N MET A 152 8.98 -22.07 0.40
CA MET A 152 9.91 -22.51 -0.65
C MET A 152 9.96 -21.50 -1.81
N LEU A 153 8.82 -20.95 -2.21
CA LEU A 153 8.75 -19.92 -3.24
C LEU A 153 9.59 -18.71 -2.84
N TRP A 154 9.40 -18.21 -1.62
CA TRP A 154 10.18 -17.08 -1.11
C TRP A 154 11.67 -17.38 -0.98
N ARG A 155 12.05 -18.57 -0.53
CA ARG A 155 13.48 -18.94 -0.50
C ARG A 155 14.13 -18.83 -1.87
N ARG A 156 13.46 -19.26 -2.94
CA ARG A 156 13.94 -19.21 -4.31
C ARG A 156 13.96 -17.77 -4.86
N LEU A 157 12.86 -17.06 -4.69
CA LEU A 157 12.71 -15.70 -5.20
C LEU A 157 13.67 -14.72 -4.51
N ALA A 158 13.80 -14.82 -3.19
CA ALA A 158 14.75 -14.01 -2.41
C ALA A 158 16.21 -14.31 -2.80
N ALA A 159 16.58 -15.59 -2.98
CA ALA A 159 17.91 -15.97 -3.46
C ALA A 159 18.22 -15.37 -4.85
N HIS A 160 17.23 -15.38 -5.76
CA HIS A 160 17.38 -14.81 -7.10
C HIS A 160 17.68 -13.29 -7.03
N TYR A 161 16.93 -12.54 -6.24
CA TYR A 161 17.10 -11.09 -6.12
C TYR A 161 18.14 -10.65 -5.08
N ALA A 162 18.73 -11.55 -4.29
CA ALA A 162 19.76 -11.24 -3.28
C ALA A 162 21.03 -10.57 -3.86
N THR A 163 21.27 -10.72 -5.17
CA THR A 163 22.38 -10.12 -5.90
C THR A 163 22.14 -8.66 -6.30
N ARG A 164 20.89 -8.20 -6.27
CA ARG A 164 20.54 -6.79 -6.54
C ARG A 164 20.88 -5.91 -5.33
N ASP A 165 20.86 -4.60 -5.53
CA ASP A 165 21.15 -3.63 -4.47
C ASP A 165 20.16 -3.75 -3.30
N PRO A 166 20.59 -4.16 -2.10
CA PRO A 166 19.72 -4.33 -0.94
C PRO A 166 19.19 -3.00 -0.37
N GLU A 167 19.75 -1.86 -0.78
CA GLU A 167 19.22 -0.55 -0.41
C GLU A 167 17.94 -0.22 -1.19
N ARG A 168 17.72 -0.87 -2.34
CA ARG A 168 16.65 -0.52 -3.28
C ARG A 168 15.72 -1.68 -3.65
N VAL A 169 16.00 -2.92 -3.22
CA VAL A 169 15.13 -4.07 -3.47
C VAL A 169 14.62 -4.62 -2.16
N PHE A 170 13.29 -4.58 -2.01
CA PHE A 170 12.54 -4.97 -0.83
C PHE A 170 11.68 -6.19 -1.11
N PHE A 171 11.40 -7.02 -0.10
CA PHE A 171 10.60 -8.23 -0.24
C PHE A 171 9.36 -8.14 0.65
N GLU A 172 8.20 -7.98 0.04
CA GLU A 172 6.91 -7.99 0.71
C GLU A 172 6.33 -9.39 0.73
N ILE A 173 6.11 -9.92 1.93
CA ILE A 173 5.84 -11.34 2.16
C ILE A 173 4.62 -11.83 1.40
N MET A 174 3.50 -11.09 1.47
CA MET A 174 2.28 -11.40 0.75
C MET A 174 1.29 -10.24 0.83
N ASN A 175 0.73 -9.87 -0.31
CA ASN A 175 -0.41 -8.97 -0.37
C ASN A 175 -1.63 -9.58 0.30
N GLU A 176 -2.24 -8.88 1.26
CA GLU A 176 -3.54 -9.22 1.84
C GLU A 176 -3.74 -10.73 2.02
N PRO A 177 -3.13 -11.33 3.04
CA PRO A 177 -3.01 -12.79 3.13
C PRO A 177 -4.33 -13.54 3.31
N GLU A 178 -5.44 -12.86 3.58
CA GLU A 178 -6.77 -13.42 3.83
C GLU A 178 -6.79 -14.48 4.98
N VAL A 179 -5.85 -14.35 5.93
CA VAL A 179 -5.78 -15.18 7.13
C VAL A 179 -6.34 -14.39 8.30
N SER A 180 -7.60 -14.61 8.64
CA SER A 180 -8.29 -13.82 9.67
C SER A 180 -7.82 -14.10 11.10
N ASP A 181 -7.15 -15.24 11.36
CA ASP A 181 -6.51 -15.55 12.64
C ASP A 181 -5.12 -14.91 12.70
N PRO A 182 -4.90 -13.83 13.50
CA PRO A 182 -3.64 -13.11 13.53
C PRO A 182 -2.49 -13.96 14.10
N TYR A 183 -2.76 -14.91 15.00
CA TYR A 183 -1.72 -15.80 15.53
C TYR A 183 -1.24 -16.81 14.48
N ARG A 184 -2.18 -17.32 13.68
CA ARG A 184 -1.83 -18.19 12.56
C ARG A 184 -1.00 -17.44 11.54
N TRP A 185 -1.41 -16.20 11.15
CA TRP A 185 -0.65 -15.39 10.22
C TRP A 185 0.74 -15.04 10.77
N ALA A 186 0.85 -14.66 12.03
CA ALA A 186 2.14 -14.38 12.67
C ALA A 186 3.11 -15.57 12.57
N GLY A 187 2.63 -16.80 12.80
CA GLY A 187 3.43 -18.02 12.63
C GLY A 187 3.86 -18.27 11.19
N ILE A 188 2.98 -18.05 10.22
CA ILE A 188 3.29 -18.20 8.79
C ILE A 188 4.31 -17.13 8.38
N GLN A 189 4.05 -15.87 8.70
CA GLN A 189 4.91 -14.74 8.36
C GLN A 189 6.33 -14.91 8.94
N ALA A 190 6.45 -15.36 10.18
CA ALA A 190 7.76 -15.62 10.79
C ALA A 190 8.56 -16.71 10.06
N ARG A 191 7.90 -17.79 9.60
CA ARG A 191 8.55 -18.84 8.81
C ARG A 191 9.02 -18.35 7.45
N VAL A 192 8.20 -17.54 6.78
CA VAL A 192 8.55 -16.95 5.48
C VAL A 192 9.70 -15.95 5.64
N ALA A 193 9.62 -15.06 6.63
CA ALA A 193 10.68 -14.10 6.93
C ALA A 193 12.03 -14.78 7.22
N ALA A 194 12.03 -15.88 7.97
CA ALA A 194 13.24 -16.66 8.22
C ALA A 194 13.83 -17.24 6.93
N ALA A 195 13.01 -17.77 6.02
CA ALA A 195 13.45 -18.29 4.73
C ALA A 195 14.01 -17.20 3.81
N ILE A 196 13.38 -16.02 3.79
CA ILE A 196 13.90 -14.84 3.06
C ILE A 196 15.25 -14.43 3.64
N ARG A 197 15.36 -14.31 4.97
CA ARG A 197 16.59 -13.87 5.64
C ARG A 197 17.76 -14.84 5.40
N GLU A 198 17.50 -16.15 5.38
CA GLU A 198 18.50 -17.18 5.04
C GLU A 198 19.00 -16.99 3.59
N ALA A 199 18.09 -16.76 2.65
CA ALA A 199 18.39 -16.66 1.22
C ALA A 199 18.96 -15.29 0.82
N ALA A 200 18.52 -14.21 1.46
CA ALA A 200 18.87 -12.82 1.17
C ALA A 200 19.21 -12.05 2.46
N PRO A 201 20.35 -12.29 3.10
CA PRO A 201 20.66 -11.82 4.45
C PRO A 201 20.73 -10.30 4.58
N ARG A 202 20.88 -9.56 3.49
CA ARG A 202 21.02 -8.11 3.50
C ARG A 202 19.74 -7.34 3.17
N ASN A 203 18.76 -7.96 2.49
CA ASN A 203 17.57 -7.26 2.02
C ASN A 203 16.60 -6.96 3.17
N THR A 204 15.84 -5.88 3.03
CA THR A 204 14.79 -5.52 3.97
C THR A 204 13.50 -6.25 3.60
N ILE A 205 12.85 -6.81 4.61
CA ILE A 205 11.56 -7.48 4.47
C ILE A 205 10.45 -6.46 4.75
N ILE A 206 9.35 -6.57 4.03
CA ILE A 206 8.12 -5.85 4.33
C ILE A 206 7.12 -6.88 4.87
N ALA A 207 6.74 -6.71 6.14
CA ALA A 207 5.76 -7.54 6.83
C ALA A 207 4.37 -6.92 6.70
N THR A 208 3.35 -7.76 6.53
CA THR A 208 1.97 -7.32 6.33
C THR A 208 1.06 -7.78 7.47
N GLY A 209 -0.06 -7.08 7.67
CA GLY A 209 -1.11 -7.52 8.57
C GLY A 209 -1.78 -8.82 8.11
N PRO A 210 -2.49 -9.49 9.00
CA PRO A 210 -3.37 -10.59 8.61
C PRO A 210 -4.51 -10.06 7.72
N ASN A 211 -5.34 -10.97 7.23
CA ASN A 211 -6.59 -10.67 6.52
C ASN A 211 -6.37 -9.73 5.30
N TYR A 212 -6.82 -8.49 5.33
CA TYR A 212 -6.70 -7.50 4.24
C TYR A 212 -5.68 -6.40 4.52
N SER A 213 -4.85 -6.57 5.52
CA SER A 213 -3.74 -5.65 5.85
C SER A 213 -4.17 -4.22 6.18
N ASP A 214 -5.38 -4.01 6.65
CA ASP A 214 -5.82 -2.68 7.11
C ASP A 214 -5.14 -2.26 8.43
N ILE A 215 -5.43 -1.04 8.92
CA ILE A 215 -4.84 -0.55 10.18
C ILE A 215 -5.23 -1.45 11.36
N GLN A 216 -6.47 -1.95 11.43
CA GLN A 216 -6.90 -2.81 12.52
C GLN A 216 -6.14 -4.15 12.49
N ASP A 217 -5.87 -4.68 11.30
CA ASP A 217 -5.03 -5.85 11.10
C ASP A 217 -3.57 -5.58 11.57
N LEU A 218 -2.99 -4.42 11.24
CA LEU A 218 -1.67 -4.01 11.72
C LEU A 218 -1.61 -4.01 13.25
N LEU A 219 -2.62 -3.46 13.93
CA LEU A 219 -2.66 -3.34 15.38
C LEU A 219 -2.68 -4.69 16.12
N THR A 220 -3.06 -5.78 15.43
CA THR A 220 -3.03 -7.14 16.00
C THR A 220 -1.65 -7.78 16.00
N GLN A 221 -0.69 -7.22 15.26
CA GLN A 221 0.62 -7.84 15.08
C GLN A 221 1.56 -7.60 16.25
N GLN A 222 2.47 -8.57 16.42
CA GLN A 222 3.71 -8.37 17.18
C GLN A 222 4.87 -8.31 16.19
N PRO A 223 5.84 -7.41 16.38
CA PRO A 223 7.02 -7.34 15.52
C PRO A 223 7.75 -8.69 15.43
N LEU A 224 8.28 -8.98 14.24
CA LEU A 224 9.15 -10.13 14.02
C LEU A 224 10.44 -9.96 14.86
N ALA A 225 11.09 -11.08 15.17
CA ALA A 225 12.39 -11.07 15.86
C ALA A 225 13.52 -10.46 14.99
N ASP A 226 13.32 -10.39 13.67
CA ASP A 226 14.20 -9.74 12.72
C ASP A 226 13.98 -8.22 12.77
N GLY A 227 15.00 -7.43 13.02
CA GLY A 227 14.91 -5.98 13.10
C GLY A 227 15.00 -5.25 11.76
N ASN A 228 15.46 -5.91 10.67
CA ASN A 228 15.51 -5.30 9.34
C ASN A 228 14.21 -5.54 8.58
N VAL A 229 13.11 -5.03 9.17
CA VAL A 229 11.72 -5.19 8.69
C VAL A 229 11.01 -3.85 8.71
N ILE A 230 10.28 -3.55 7.65
CA ILE A 230 9.31 -2.47 7.53
C ILE A 230 7.92 -3.09 7.65
N TYR A 231 7.00 -2.43 8.33
CA TYR A 231 5.63 -2.91 8.47
C TYR A 231 4.70 -2.13 7.57
N ASN A 232 3.84 -2.86 6.88
CA ASN A 232 2.92 -2.29 5.93
C ASN A 232 1.47 -2.40 6.42
N PHE A 233 0.65 -1.45 5.98
CA PHE A 233 -0.79 -1.52 6.01
C PHE A 233 -1.37 -0.93 4.73
N HIS A 234 -2.64 -1.25 4.43
CA HIS A 234 -3.45 -0.66 3.37
C HIS A 234 -4.46 0.32 3.97
N PHE A 235 -4.80 1.35 3.22
CA PHE A 235 -5.74 2.35 3.68
C PHE A 235 -6.73 2.75 2.59
N TYR A 236 -7.95 2.26 2.72
CA TYR A 236 -9.03 2.58 1.81
C TYR A 236 -10.27 3.13 2.53
N ASP A 237 -10.16 3.38 3.84
CA ASP A 237 -11.31 3.92 4.58
C ASP A 237 -11.66 5.36 4.16
N PRO A 238 -12.95 5.62 4.03
CA PRO A 238 -14.08 4.68 4.12
C PRO A 238 -14.38 4.02 2.76
N HIS A 239 -14.61 2.72 2.77
CA HIS A 239 -14.88 1.95 1.54
C HIS A 239 -16.14 2.41 0.80
N GLU A 240 -17.12 3.00 1.51
CA GLU A 240 -18.30 3.62 0.93
C GLU A 240 -17.94 4.66 -0.14
N PHE A 241 -16.87 5.40 0.09
CA PHE A 241 -16.38 6.41 -0.83
C PHE A 241 -15.36 5.86 -1.82
N THR A 242 -14.34 5.14 -1.30
CA THR A 242 -13.19 4.74 -2.12
C THR A 242 -13.48 3.63 -3.12
N HIS A 243 -14.49 2.79 -2.85
CA HIS A 243 -14.86 1.65 -3.69
C HIS A 243 -16.27 1.79 -4.29
N GLN A 244 -16.85 3.01 -4.31
CA GLN A 244 -18.16 3.22 -4.88
C GLN A 244 -18.23 2.76 -6.33
N GLY A 245 -19.25 1.95 -6.66
CA GLY A 245 -19.47 1.37 -7.98
C GLY A 245 -18.59 0.17 -8.31
N ALA A 246 -17.69 -0.27 -7.42
CA ALA A 246 -16.82 -1.42 -7.67
C ALA A 246 -17.63 -2.72 -7.83
N GLY A 247 -17.33 -3.48 -8.87
CA GLY A 247 -17.96 -4.76 -9.16
C GLY A 247 -17.28 -5.98 -8.50
N TRP A 248 -16.30 -5.75 -7.64
CA TRP A 248 -15.55 -6.76 -6.86
C TRP A 248 -15.65 -6.46 -5.37
N GLY A 249 -15.21 -7.39 -4.52
CA GLY A 249 -15.26 -7.22 -3.05
C GLY A 249 -16.68 -7.30 -2.50
N SER A 250 -17.10 -6.32 -1.72
CA SER A 250 -18.42 -6.31 -1.10
C SER A 250 -19.52 -6.02 -2.11
N ALA A 251 -20.55 -6.87 -2.16
CA ALA A 251 -21.66 -6.75 -3.13
C ALA A 251 -22.36 -5.39 -3.10
N TRP A 252 -22.41 -4.74 -1.93
CA TRP A 252 -23.08 -3.44 -1.77
C TRP A 252 -22.31 -2.28 -2.43
N TRP A 253 -21.00 -2.41 -2.71
CA TRP A 253 -20.23 -1.38 -3.42
C TRP A 253 -20.81 -1.06 -4.80
N SER A 254 -21.26 -2.09 -5.53
CA SER A 254 -21.84 -1.93 -6.87
C SER A 254 -23.11 -1.10 -6.93
N TYR A 255 -23.77 -0.90 -5.79
CA TYR A 255 -24.99 -0.06 -5.69
C TYR A 255 -24.70 1.40 -5.32
N THR A 256 -23.44 1.75 -5.07
CA THR A 256 -23.04 3.09 -4.61
C THR A 256 -22.40 3.90 -5.73
N HIS A 257 -22.75 5.18 -5.83
CA HIS A 257 -22.19 6.13 -6.79
C HIS A 257 -22.45 7.57 -6.35
N GLY A 258 -21.60 8.50 -6.76
CA GLY A 258 -21.76 9.92 -6.45
C GLY A 258 -21.68 10.27 -4.97
N ILE A 259 -21.08 9.40 -4.14
CA ILE A 259 -20.85 9.65 -2.72
C ILE A 259 -19.79 10.74 -2.61
N PRO A 260 -20.06 11.87 -1.94
CA PRO A 260 -19.10 12.95 -1.80
C PRO A 260 -18.06 12.68 -0.71
N TYR A 261 -16.88 13.29 -0.83
CA TYR A 261 -15.91 13.44 0.25
C TYR A 261 -15.44 14.91 0.31
N PRO A 262 -15.42 15.56 1.49
CA PRO A 262 -15.87 15.06 2.80
C PRO A 262 -17.37 14.70 2.83
N ALA A 263 -17.76 13.85 3.81
CA ALA A 263 -19.16 13.53 4.04
C ALA A 263 -19.93 14.78 4.47
N THR A 264 -20.98 15.15 3.72
CA THR A 264 -21.79 16.34 4.02
C THR A 264 -23.24 15.99 4.26
N GLU A 265 -23.85 16.64 5.25
CA GLU A 265 -25.25 16.41 5.63
C GLU A 265 -26.23 16.66 4.47
N SER A 266 -25.93 17.62 3.60
CA SER A 266 -26.84 18.10 2.57
C SER A 266 -27.09 17.10 1.42
N SER A 267 -26.15 16.20 1.14
CA SER A 267 -26.21 15.29 -0.02
C SER A 267 -26.61 13.85 0.34
N MET A 268 -26.31 13.39 1.55
CA MET A 268 -26.49 12.00 1.94
C MET A 268 -27.94 11.51 2.02
N PRO A 269 -28.93 12.30 2.53
CA PRO A 269 -30.32 11.83 2.64
C PRO A 269 -30.93 11.44 1.29
N ASP A 270 -30.57 12.09 0.20
CA ASP A 270 -31.10 11.78 -1.13
C ASP A 270 -30.43 10.54 -1.71
N LEU A 271 -29.10 10.39 -1.57
CA LEU A 271 -28.38 9.18 -1.97
C LEU A 271 -28.91 7.94 -1.23
N VAL A 272 -29.14 8.04 0.07
CA VAL A 272 -29.70 6.93 0.87
C VAL A 272 -31.09 6.50 0.35
N LYS A 273 -31.96 7.45 -0.05
CA LYS A 273 -33.29 7.13 -0.59
C LYS A 273 -33.24 6.42 -1.94
N GLU A 274 -32.27 6.73 -2.78
CA GLU A 274 -32.15 6.16 -4.14
C GLU A 274 -31.67 4.69 -4.12
N VAL A 275 -31.01 4.24 -3.06
CA VAL A 275 -30.48 2.88 -2.96
C VAL A 275 -31.58 1.90 -2.49
N PRO A 276 -31.90 0.87 -3.28
CA PRO A 276 -32.97 -0.08 -2.95
C PRO A 276 -32.57 -1.08 -1.85
N ASP A 277 -31.27 -1.39 -1.73
CA ASP A 277 -30.77 -2.38 -0.78
C ASP A 277 -30.64 -1.82 0.65
N ALA A 278 -31.20 -2.54 1.62
CA ALA A 278 -31.20 -2.10 3.02
C ALA A 278 -29.80 -2.10 3.67
N ALA A 279 -28.95 -3.05 3.30
CA ALA A 279 -27.58 -3.11 3.84
C ALA A 279 -26.74 -1.96 3.31
N THR A 280 -26.86 -1.64 2.02
CA THR A 280 -26.19 -0.48 1.41
C THR A 280 -26.66 0.83 2.03
N ARG A 281 -27.97 1.00 2.25
CA ARG A 281 -28.50 2.19 2.96
C ARG A 281 -27.89 2.35 4.35
N PHE A 282 -27.80 1.26 5.11
CA PHE A 282 -27.20 1.28 6.44
C PHE A 282 -25.72 1.71 6.40
N GLN A 283 -24.94 1.24 5.43
CA GLN A 283 -23.54 1.66 5.27
C GLN A 283 -23.43 3.15 4.92
N LEU A 284 -24.28 3.66 4.03
CA LEU A 284 -24.29 5.08 3.68
C LEU A 284 -24.71 5.99 4.84
N GLU A 285 -25.68 5.55 5.66
CA GLU A 285 -26.03 6.25 6.90
C GLU A 285 -24.85 6.28 7.88
N ARG A 286 -24.13 5.18 8.02
CA ARG A 286 -22.92 5.11 8.83
C ARG A 286 -21.83 6.05 8.34
N TYR A 287 -21.52 6.02 7.02
CA TYR A 287 -20.53 6.90 6.42
C TYR A 287 -20.76 8.36 6.81
N TRP A 288 -22.01 8.81 6.72
CA TRP A 288 -22.35 10.17 7.11
C TRP A 288 -22.25 10.43 8.61
N LEU A 289 -22.77 9.53 9.45
CA LEU A 289 -22.71 9.65 10.92
C LEU A 289 -21.29 9.61 11.46
N ASP A 290 -20.40 8.89 10.81
CA ASP A 290 -18.98 8.78 11.18
C ASP A 290 -18.17 10.04 10.79
N HIS A 291 -18.80 11.02 10.10
CA HIS A 291 -18.19 12.30 9.70
C HIS A 291 -16.83 12.17 9.03
N TRP A 292 -16.76 11.35 7.96
CA TRP A 292 -15.52 11.16 7.23
C TRP A 292 -15.04 12.45 6.57
N ASP A 293 -13.96 12.99 7.12
CA ASP A 293 -13.23 14.18 6.66
C ASP A 293 -11.71 14.04 6.96
N ALA A 294 -10.93 15.07 6.69
CA ALA A 294 -9.49 15.09 6.94
C ALA A 294 -9.14 14.82 8.43
N HIS A 295 -9.98 15.26 9.36
CA HIS A 295 -9.74 15.03 10.78
C HIS A 295 -9.94 13.57 11.15
N ARG A 296 -11.00 12.91 10.65
CA ARG A 296 -11.27 11.50 10.89
C ARG A 296 -10.17 10.63 10.27
N ILE A 297 -9.76 10.92 9.01
CA ILE A 297 -8.62 10.25 8.37
C ILE A 297 -7.36 10.37 9.23
N ARG A 298 -7.06 11.58 9.71
CA ARG A 298 -5.90 11.82 10.55
C ARG A 298 -5.92 10.96 11.82
N LEU A 299 -7.05 10.93 12.55
CA LEU A 299 -7.20 10.12 13.77
C LEU A 299 -6.97 8.63 13.51
N THR A 300 -7.48 8.11 12.39
CA THR A 300 -7.33 6.70 12.05
C THR A 300 -5.87 6.36 11.73
N ILE A 301 -5.17 7.22 10.99
CA ILE A 301 -3.74 7.03 10.65
C ILE A 301 -2.84 7.18 11.88
N ASP A 302 -3.21 8.06 12.83
CA ASP A 302 -2.50 8.22 14.09
C ASP A 302 -2.43 6.92 14.91
N GLU A 303 -3.42 6.03 14.80
CA GLU A 303 -3.40 4.70 15.45
C GLU A 303 -2.24 3.84 14.92
N ALA A 304 -2.07 3.78 13.59
CA ALA A 304 -0.95 3.08 12.97
C ALA A 304 0.39 3.71 13.38
N ALA A 305 0.49 5.04 13.32
CA ALA A 305 1.70 5.76 13.72
C ALA A 305 2.08 5.50 15.19
N ALA A 306 1.09 5.44 16.08
CA ALA A 306 1.30 5.13 17.50
C ALA A 306 1.81 3.69 17.68
N TRP A 307 1.27 2.73 16.92
CA TRP A 307 1.75 1.35 16.92
C TRP A 307 3.22 1.27 16.47
N GLY A 308 3.56 1.92 15.37
CA GLY A 308 4.94 1.96 14.85
C GLY A 308 5.93 2.58 15.83
N LYS A 309 5.54 3.67 16.48
CA LYS A 309 6.34 4.33 17.55
C LYS A 309 6.53 3.41 18.76
N THR A 310 5.46 2.78 19.24
CA THR A 310 5.47 1.87 20.39
C THR A 310 6.38 0.67 20.17
N ASN A 311 6.35 0.11 18.98
CA ASN A 311 7.15 -1.05 18.59
C ASN A 311 8.53 -0.69 18.03
N ASN A 312 8.84 0.60 17.88
CA ASN A 312 10.11 1.10 17.32
C ASN A 312 10.43 0.50 15.95
N VAL A 313 9.44 0.51 15.04
CA VAL A 313 9.56 -0.01 13.66
C VAL A 313 9.11 1.03 12.64
N PRO A 314 9.68 1.05 11.42
CA PRO A 314 9.21 1.91 10.35
C PRO A 314 7.93 1.35 9.72
N LEU A 315 7.06 2.27 9.26
CA LEU A 315 5.81 1.97 8.58
C LEU A 315 5.80 2.46 7.14
N ILE A 316 5.01 1.77 6.32
CA ILE A 316 4.62 2.20 4.98
C ILE A 316 3.14 1.84 4.74
N CYS A 317 2.41 2.70 4.03
CA CYS A 317 1.11 2.36 3.47
C CYS A 317 1.30 1.93 2.01
N ASN A 318 1.30 0.62 1.74
CA ASN A 318 1.60 0.10 0.40
C ASN A 318 0.46 0.22 -0.59
N GLU A 319 -0.77 0.46 -0.11
CA GLU A 319 -1.92 0.70 -0.96
C GLU A 319 -2.86 1.73 -0.34
N PHE A 320 -3.21 2.73 -1.14
CA PHE A 320 -4.30 3.66 -0.88
C PHE A 320 -4.77 4.26 -2.21
N GLY A 321 -6.04 4.63 -2.29
CA GLY A 321 -6.57 5.20 -3.52
C GLY A 321 -8.09 5.27 -3.52
N VAL A 322 -8.64 5.83 -4.60
CA VAL A 322 -10.08 5.94 -4.84
C VAL A 322 -10.39 5.45 -6.25
N TYR A 323 -11.32 4.50 -6.37
CA TYR A 323 -11.82 4.03 -7.65
C TYR A 323 -12.47 5.18 -8.42
N ARG A 324 -11.95 5.46 -9.62
CA ARG A 324 -12.22 6.73 -10.32
C ARG A 324 -13.52 6.76 -11.11
N GLU A 325 -14.13 5.62 -11.38
CA GLU A 325 -15.23 5.53 -12.34
C GLU A 325 -16.51 6.21 -11.84
N HIS A 326 -16.78 6.14 -10.54
CA HIS A 326 -18.00 6.66 -9.93
C HIS A 326 -17.79 7.75 -8.90
N ALA A 327 -16.55 8.02 -8.53
CA ALA A 327 -16.21 9.08 -7.60
C ALA A 327 -16.18 10.45 -8.28
N ASP A 328 -16.78 11.46 -7.65
CA ASP A 328 -16.61 12.85 -8.06
C ASP A 328 -15.12 13.24 -8.03
N GLU A 329 -14.66 13.91 -9.09
CA GLU A 329 -13.25 14.25 -9.28
C GLU A 329 -12.70 15.06 -8.11
N GLN A 330 -13.43 16.10 -7.66
CA GLN A 330 -12.95 16.97 -6.58
C GLN A 330 -12.91 16.23 -5.24
N SER A 331 -13.90 15.41 -4.95
CA SER A 331 -13.95 14.55 -3.76
C SER A 331 -12.78 13.55 -3.76
N ARG A 332 -12.48 12.94 -4.92
CA ARG A 332 -11.33 12.04 -5.10
C ARG A 332 -10.01 12.76 -4.81
N MET A 333 -9.80 13.97 -5.35
CA MET A 333 -8.58 14.75 -5.12
C MET A 333 -8.45 15.19 -3.65
N ASN A 334 -9.56 15.55 -3.01
CA ASN A 334 -9.55 15.92 -1.59
C ASN A 334 -9.13 14.73 -0.73
N TRP A 335 -9.72 13.55 -0.92
CA TRP A 335 -9.39 12.35 -0.15
C TRP A 335 -7.93 11.93 -0.32
N ILE A 336 -7.43 11.88 -1.58
CA ILE A 336 -6.03 11.54 -1.87
C ILE A 336 -5.07 12.51 -1.16
N ARG A 337 -5.36 13.81 -1.20
CA ARG A 337 -4.55 14.84 -0.55
C ARG A 337 -4.55 14.69 0.97
N ASP A 338 -5.72 14.49 1.57
CA ASP A 338 -5.87 14.39 3.02
C ASP A 338 -5.16 13.17 3.57
N VAL A 339 -5.32 12.01 2.92
CA VAL A 339 -4.64 10.75 3.29
C VAL A 339 -3.12 10.88 3.13
N ARG A 340 -2.64 11.33 1.98
CA ARG A 340 -1.21 11.55 1.75
C ARG A 340 -0.61 12.50 2.78
N THR A 341 -1.29 13.61 3.07
CA THR A 341 -0.80 14.59 4.05
C THR A 341 -0.73 13.99 5.46
N ALA A 342 -1.69 13.14 5.83
CA ALA A 342 -1.67 12.45 7.10
C ALA A 342 -0.50 11.47 7.22
N PHE A 343 -0.20 10.68 6.17
CA PHE A 343 0.98 9.80 6.15
C PHE A 343 2.29 10.57 6.34
N GLU A 344 2.48 11.61 5.54
CA GLU A 344 3.71 12.42 5.54
C GLU A 344 3.94 13.12 6.88
N ALA A 345 2.87 13.55 7.57
CA ALA A 345 2.96 14.18 8.88
C ALA A 345 3.54 13.25 9.96
N ASP A 346 3.38 11.93 9.82
CA ASP A 346 3.96 10.92 10.71
C ASP A 346 5.22 10.24 10.15
N GLY A 347 5.69 10.67 8.97
CA GLY A 347 6.85 10.08 8.31
C GLY A 347 6.59 8.66 7.78
N ILE A 348 5.32 8.32 7.53
CA ILE A 348 4.90 7.07 6.90
C ILE A 348 5.07 7.23 5.39
N GLY A 349 5.84 6.34 4.75
CA GLY A 349 5.91 6.26 3.30
C GLY A 349 4.60 5.70 2.71
N TRP A 350 4.36 5.92 1.44
CA TRP A 350 3.14 5.47 0.81
C TRP A 350 3.35 5.01 -0.64
N ALA A 351 2.47 4.12 -1.14
CA ALA A 351 2.37 3.77 -2.55
C ALA A 351 0.90 3.84 -3.01
N MET A 352 0.65 4.75 -3.96
CA MET A 352 -0.68 4.92 -4.55
C MET A 352 -1.09 3.66 -5.31
N TRP A 353 -2.27 3.15 -5.08
CA TRP A 353 -2.93 2.19 -5.92
C TRP A 353 -3.78 2.96 -6.93
N ASP A 354 -3.43 2.98 -8.22
CA ASP A 354 -2.32 2.35 -8.89
C ASP A 354 -1.78 3.20 -10.07
N TYR A 355 -0.88 2.67 -10.90
CA TYR A 355 -0.35 3.41 -12.04
C TYR A 355 -1.41 3.65 -13.11
N ARG A 356 -2.06 2.59 -13.65
CA ARG A 356 -2.95 2.70 -14.81
C ARG A 356 -4.33 2.04 -14.67
N GLY A 357 -4.60 1.31 -13.63
CA GLY A 357 -5.88 0.63 -13.40
C GLY A 357 -7.04 1.55 -13.03
N GLY A 358 -8.06 1.01 -12.42
CA GLY A 358 -9.28 1.73 -12.05
C GLY A 358 -9.08 2.85 -11.02
N PHE A 359 -7.93 2.87 -10.32
CA PHE A 359 -7.54 3.91 -9.37
C PHE A 359 -6.46 4.86 -9.96
N GLY A 360 -6.01 4.61 -11.16
CA GLY A 360 -4.78 5.04 -11.78
C GLY A 360 -4.42 6.53 -11.75
N VAL A 361 -3.11 6.79 -11.83
CA VAL A 361 -2.53 8.13 -12.04
C VAL A 361 -2.36 8.45 -13.52
N VAL A 362 -2.56 7.47 -14.39
CA VAL A 362 -2.57 7.68 -15.85
C VAL A 362 -3.77 6.98 -16.49
N TRP A 363 -4.06 7.42 -17.71
CA TRP A 363 -4.94 6.73 -18.66
C TRP A 363 -4.05 6.09 -19.72
N LYS A 364 -4.18 4.78 -19.95
CA LYS A 364 -3.34 4.08 -20.91
C LYS A 364 -4.07 2.87 -21.51
N ASP A 365 -4.11 2.79 -22.82
CA ASP A 365 -4.43 1.57 -23.55
C ASP A 365 -3.17 0.76 -23.82
N ASP A 366 -3.29 -0.56 -23.97
CA ASP A 366 -2.15 -1.45 -24.20
C ASP A 366 -1.34 -1.05 -25.44
N GLY A 367 -0.05 -0.85 -25.25
CA GLY A 367 0.89 -0.45 -26.30
C GLY A 367 0.75 1.01 -26.76
N GLN A 368 -0.05 1.83 -26.08
CA GLN A 368 -0.15 3.27 -26.34
C GLN A 368 0.61 4.06 -25.26
N PRO A 369 1.02 5.33 -25.56
CA PRO A 369 1.58 6.22 -24.58
C PRO A 369 0.58 6.53 -23.44
N ALA A 370 1.09 6.61 -22.22
CA ALA A 370 0.29 7.00 -21.06
C ALA A 370 -0.08 8.48 -21.12
N LYS A 371 -1.32 8.81 -20.73
CA LYS A 371 -1.81 10.17 -20.52
C LYS A 371 -1.93 10.41 -19.01
N VAL A 372 -1.17 11.35 -18.48
CA VAL A 372 -1.13 11.67 -17.04
C VAL A 372 -2.42 12.33 -16.58
N ASP A 373 -2.92 11.93 -15.43
CA ASP A 373 -3.95 12.64 -14.65
C ASP A 373 -3.23 13.67 -13.75
N GLU A 374 -3.05 14.88 -14.29
CA GLU A 374 -2.30 15.94 -13.61
C GLU A 374 -2.91 16.32 -12.25
N LYS A 375 -4.23 16.16 -12.08
CA LYS A 375 -4.92 16.47 -10.83
C LYS A 375 -4.56 15.47 -9.73
N VAL A 376 -4.46 14.18 -10.09
CA VAL A 376 -4.01 13.16 -9.14
C VAL A 376 -2.56 13.40 -8.74
N VAL A 377 -1.67 13.70 -9.69
CA VAL A 377 -0.27 14.01 -9.42
C VAL A 377 -0.14 15.22 -8.48
N GLU A 378 -0.96 16.26 -8.69
CA GLU A 378 -1.02 17.42 -7.80
C GLU A 378 -1.56 17.05 -6.40
N ALA A 379 -2.61 16.23 -6.30
CA ALA A 379 -3.14 15.77 -5.02
C ALA A 379 -2.14 14.93 -4.24
N LEU A 380 -1.30 14.15 -4.93
CA LEU A 380 -0.19 13.41 -4.37
C LEU A 380 1.00 14.30 -3.96
N GLY A 381 0.96 15.60 -4.24
CA GLY A 381 2.05 16.53 -3.91
C GLY A 381 3.33 16.30 -4.71
N LEU A 382 3.25 15.57 -5.81
CA LEU A 382 4.39 15.29 -6.68
C LEU A 382 4.68 16.46 -7.62
N ALA A 383 5.95 16.61 -8.02
CA ALA A 383 6.36 17.70 -8.89
C ALA A 383 5.80 17.53 -10.31
N LYS A 384 5.46 18.69 -10.91
CA LYS A 384 5.14 18.76 -12.34
C LYS A 384 6.39 18.70 -13.19
#